data_91b6f734bf5d35561041beb7d2cb708b
#
_entry.id   91b6f734bf5d35561041beb7d2cb708b
#
_cell.length_a   1.000
_cell.length_b   1.000
_cell.length_c   1.000
_cell.angle_alpha   90.00
_cell.angle_beta   90.00
_cell.angle_gamma   90.00
#
_symmetry.space_group_name_H-M   'P 1'
#
loop_
_entity.id
_entity.type
_entity.pdbx_description
1 polymer ?
#
loop_
_entity_poly.entity_id
_entity_poly.type
_entity_poly.pdbx_seq_one_letter_code
_entity_poly.pdbx_strand_id
1 'polypeptide(L)'
;QPLMVGIREKYGKGLALLAGVFAFIGQCIYGISNFMGCGLGINMLFPGIPVKVGGVIALIVCAVLYFLKGLYRKMENVMKVLVAIMAIIFVVSVIGTVGIPYDGTVSHSLIGMPAGSMTIMLSLLGTSASLGTCAWGSSLAKEKGYTKEDLRHGGMRMDVIVGVATIGVISVCCYFVGANLLPCLLYTSPSPR
;
A
#
# COMPACT_ATOMS: atom_id res chain seq x y z
N GLN A 1 -20.24 -8.66 -10.93
CA GLN A 1 -19.65 -8.15 -12.19
C GLN A 1 -18.45 -7.26 -11.85
N PRO A 2 -17.36 -7.27 -12.65
CA PRO A 2 -16.25 -6.35 -12.48
C PRO A 2 -16.70 -4.90 -12.60
N LEU A 3 -16.09 -4.00 -11.83
CA LEU A 3 -16.48 -2.58 -11.76
C LEU A 3 -16.57 -1.91 -13.13
N MET A 4 -15.59 -2.16 -14.01
CA MET A 4 -15.55 -1.56 -15.36
C MET A 4 -16.70 -2.03 -16.27
N VAL A 5 -17.17 -3.27 -16.09
CA VAL A 5 -18.34 -3.79 -16.82
C VAL A 5 -19.59 -3.09 -16.34
N GLY A 6 -19.75 -2.89 -15.02
CA GLY A 6 -20.89 -2.17 -14.46
C GLY A 6 -20.94 -0.70 -14.91
N ILE A 7 -19.78 -0.03 -14.99
CA ILE A 7 -19.71 1.35 -15.53
C ILE A 7 -20.12 1.37 -17.01
N ARG A 8 -19.66 0.40 -17.80
CA ARG A 8 -20.03 0.30 -19.22
C ARG A 8 -21.53 0.09 -19.44
N GLU A 9 -22.16 -0.77 -18.63
CA GLU A 9 -23.57 -1.06 -18.74
C GLU A 9 -24.46 0.13 -18.32
N LYS A 10 -24.05 0.86 -17.27
CA LYS A 10 -24.85 1.94 -16.71
C LYS A 10 -24.60 3.31 -17.35
N TYR A 11 -23.37 3.60 -17.73
CA TYR A 11 -22.95 4.93 -18.18
C TYR A 11 -22.42 4.96 -19.64
N GLY A 12 -22.39 3.81 -20.30
CA GLY A 12 -21.97 3.70 -21.70
C GLY A 12 -20.46 3.44 -21.90
N LYS A 13 -20.13 3.12 -23.16
CA LYS A 13 -18.77 2.70 -23.55
C LYS A 13 -17.72 3.83 -23.42
N GLY A 14 -18.10 5.08 -23.70
CA GLY A 14 -17.17 6.22 -23.69
C GLY A 14 -16.64 6.49 -22.28
N LEU A 15 -17.52 6.57 -21.29
CA LEU A 15 -17.14 6.82 -19.91
C LEU A 15 -16.34 5.64 -19.31
N ALA A 16 -16.70 4.41 -19.65
CA ALA A 16 -15.96 3.22 -19.23
C ALA A 16 -14.54 3.18 -19.80
N LEU A 17 -14.37 3.58 -21.06
CA LEU A 17 -13.05 3.66 -21.69
C LEU A 17 -12.18 4.75 -21.02
N LEU A 18 -12.74 5.92 -20.81
CA LEU A 18 -12.05 7.05 -20.17
C LEU A 18 -11.63 6.67 -18.73
N ALA A 19 -12.53 6.10 -17.95
CA ALA A 19 -12.23 5.60 -16.61
C ALA A 19 -11.14 4.52 -16.62
N GLY A 20 -11.18 3.60 -17.60
CA GLY A 20 -10.18 2.56 -17.79
C GLY A 20 -8.79 3.11 -18.10
N VAL A 21 -8.70 4.10 -18.99
CA VAL A 21 -7.42 4.75 -19.33
C VAL A 21 -6.83 5.47 -18.12
N PHE A 22 -7.63 6.25 -17.39
CA PHE A 22 -7.15 6.92 -16.16
C PHE A 22 -6.73 5.93 -15.08
N ALA A 23 -7.50 4.86 -14.89
CA ALA A 23 -7.14 3.80 -13.96
C ALA A 23 -5.81 3.13 -14.36
N PHE A 24 -5.60 2.85 -15.65
CA PHE A 24 -4.39 2.25 -16.16
C PHE A 24 -3.15 3.15 -15.95
N ILE A 25 -3.25 4.43 -16.31
CA ILE A 25 -2.16 5.40 -16.11
C ILE A 25 -1.83 5.51 -14.61
N GLY A 26 -2.83 5.62 -13.76
CA GLY A 26 -2.65 5.67 -12.31
C GLY A 26 -1.94 4.43 -11.77
N GLN A 27 -2.29 3.23 -12.26
CA GLN A 27 -1.63 1.97 -11.85
C GLN A 27 -0.19 1.87 -12.36
N CYS A 28 0.12 2.40 -13.55
CA CYS A 28 1.51 2.46 -14.02
C CYS A 28 2.37 3.35 -13.12
N ILE A 29 1.90 4.54 -12.77
CA ILE A 29 2.61 5.47 -11.87
C ILE A 29 2.80 4.82 -10.48
N TYR A 30 1.74 4.21 -9.95
CA TYR A 30 1.80 3.49 -8.67
C TYR A 30 2.78 2.31 -8.70
N GLY A 31 2.82 1.57 -9.81
CA GLY A 31 3.78 0.49 -10.04
C GLY A 31 5.23 0.96 -9.99
N ILE A 32 5.54 2.07 -10.65
CA ILE A 32 6.88 2.67 -10.62
C ILE A 32 7.30 3.00 -9.19
N SER A 33 6.42 3.63 -8.41
CA SER A 33 6.68 3.96 -7.01
C SER A 33 6.97 2.72 -6.17
N ASN A 34 6.21 1.63 -6.36
CA ASN A 34 6.43 0.37 -5.66
C ASN A 34 7.79 -0.26 -6.01
N PHE A 35 8.19 -0.27 -7.27
CA PHE A 35 9.51 -0.78 -7.67
C PHE A 35 10.65 0.08 -7.13
N MET A 36 10.48 1.40 -7.04
CA MET A 36 11.45 2.27 -6.36
C MET A 36 11.55 1.96 -4.87
N GLY A 37 10.41 1.71 -4.21
CA GLY A 37 10.38 1.25 -2.81
C GLY A 37 11.12 -0.07 -2.60
N CYS A 38 10.91 -1.06 -3.48
CA CYS A 38 11.67 -2.31 -3.47
C CYS A 38 13.17 -2.07 -3.67
N GLY A 39 13.52 -1.18 -4.59
CA GLY A 39 14.91 -0.80 -4.85
C GLY A 39 15.57 -0.16 -3.62
N LEU A 40 14.85 0.68 -2.90
CA LEU A 40 15.31 1.28 -1.65
C LEU A 40 15.55 0.20 -0.58
N GLY A 41 14.61 -0.75 -0.42
CA GLY A 41 14.78 -1.87 0.49
C GLY A 41 15.99 -2.73 0.18
N ILE A 42 16.25 -3.02 -1.10
CA ILE A 42 17.43 -3.76 -1.55
C ILE A 42 18.73 -2.95 -1.25
N ASN A 43 18.72 -1.65 -1.49
CA ASN A 43 19.86 -0.78 -1.19
C ASN A 43 20.17 -0.72 0.31
N MET A 44 19.14 -0.73 1.18
CA MET A 44 19.32 -0.78 2.63
C MET A 44 19.96 -2.10 3.11
N LEU A 45 19.61 -3.22 2.47
CA LEU A 45 20.19 -4.53 2.77
C LEU A 45 21.61 -4.68 2.15
N PHE A 46 21.81 -4.14 0.96
CA PHE A 46 23.03 -4.23 0.17
C PHE A 46 23.43 -2.84 -0.33
N PRO A 47 24.17 -2.05 0.47
CA PRO A 47 24.53 -0.65 0.14
C PRO A 47 25.32 -0.47 -1.17
N GLY A 48 25.90 -1.56 -1.69
CA GLY A 48 26.59 -1.54 -3.00
C GLY A 48 25.65 -1.55 -4.22
N ILE A 49 24.36 -1.78 -4.05
CA ILE A 49 23.39 -1.83 -5.15
C ILE A 49 22.62 -0.50 -5.21
N PRO A 50 22.75 0.29 -6.30
CA PRO A 50 21.97 1.52 -6.45
C PRO A 50 20.46 1.24 -6.45
N VAL A 51 19.66 2.15 -5.89
CA VAL A 51 18.19 2.03 -5.80
C VAL A 51 17.55 1.74 -7.16
N LYS A 52 18.04 2.37 -8.23
CA LYS A 52 17.53 2.15 -9.60
C LYS A 52 17.74 0.70 -10.06
N VAL A 53 18.91 0.13 -9.78
CA VAL A 53 19.23 -1.27 -10.15
C VAL A 53 18.38 -2.23 -9.32
N GLY A 54 18.21 -2.00 -8.03
CA GLY A 54 17.33 -2.77 -7.17
C GLY A 54 15.88 -2.77 -7.66
N GLY A 55 15.37 -1.62 -8.11
CA GLY A 55 14.03 -1.51 -8.70
C GLY A 55 13.88 -2.34 -9.99
N VAL A 56 14.89 -2.33 -10.87
CA VAL A 56 14.90 -3.15 -12.09
C VAL A 56 14.94 -4.65 -11.77
N ILE A 57 15.75 -5.06 -10.78
CA ILE A 57 15.79 -6.45 -10.32
C ILE A 57 14.39 -6.88 -9.84
N ALA A 58 13.73 -6.08 -9.01
CA ALA A 58 12.39 -6.35 -8.53
C ALA A 58 11.38 -6.48 -9.69
N LEU A 59 11.47 -5.62 -10.70
CA LEU A 59 10.62 -5.68 -11.89
C LEU A 59 10.82 -7.00 -12.66
N ILE A 60 12.06 -7.42 -12.87
CA ILE A 60 12.40 -8.68 -13.56
C ILE A 60 11.85 -9.87 -12.77
N VAL A 61 12.05 -9.90 -11.46
CA VAL A 61 11.52 -10.96 -10.59
C VAL A 61 10.00 -11.03 -10.69
N CYS A 62 9.29 -9.90 -10.62
CA CYS A 62 7.84 -9.86 -10.78
C CYS A 62 7.40 -10.34 -12.17
N ALA A 63 8.11 -9.96 -13.24
CA ALA A 63 7.81 -10.42 -14.59
C ALA A 63 7.97 -11.92 -14.72
N VAL A 64 9.07 -12.48 -14.22
CA VAL A 64 9.31 -13.94 -14.22
C VAL A 64 8.22 -14.67 -13.43
N LEU A 65 7.87 -14.17 -12.24
CA LEU A 65 6.80 -14.73 -11.42
C LEU A 65 5.45 -14.71 -12.14
N TYR A 66 5.16 -13.67 -12.93
CA TYR A 66 3.92 -13.55 -13.67
C TYR A 66 3.77 -14.66 -14.75
N PHE A 67 4.85 -15.06 -15.40
CA PHE A 67 4.82 -16.12 -16.43
C PHE A 67 4.71 -17.54 -15.87
N LEU A 68 4.91 -17.76 -14.57
CA LEU A 68 4.80 -19.06 -13.94
C LEU A 68 3.32 -19.44 -13.72
N LYS A 69 2.82 -20.38 -14.52
CA LYS A 69 1.44 -20.88 -14.41
C LYS A 69 1.17 -21.52 -13.04
N GLY A 70 -0.01 -21.25 -12.47
CA GLY A 70 -0.43 -21.83 -11.18
C GLY A 70 0.12 -21.12 -9.93
N LEU A 71 0.82 -20.02 -10.11
CA LEU A 71 1.47 -19.28 -9.03
C LEU A 71 0.48 -18.51 -8.14
N TYR A 72 -0.71 -18.18 -8.65
CA TYR A 72 -1.67 -17.30 -7.93
C TYR A 72 -1.97 -17.78 -6.50
N ARG A 73 -2.31 -19.06 -6.34
CA ARG A 73 -2.62 -19.63 -5.02
C ARG A 73 -1.39 -19.70 -4.09
N LYS A 74 -0.21 -19.97 -4.65
CA LYS A 74 1.05 -19.95 -3.88
C LYS A 74 1.43 -18.53 -3.49
N MET A 75 1.29 -17.55 -4.41
CA MET A 75 1.53 -16.14 -4.15
C MET A 75 0.58 -15.59 -3.08
N GLU A 76 -0.69 -15.96 -3.09
CA GLU A 76 -1.65 -15.54 -2.05
C GLU A 76 -1.18 -15.97 -0.66
N ASN A 77 -0.73 -17.20 -0.49
CA ASN A 77 -0.21 -17.68 0.79
C ASN A 77 1.09 -16.98 1.20
N VAL A 78 2.01 -16.77 0.27
CA VAL A 78 3.26 -16.03 0.53
C VAL A 78 2.94 -14.59 0.95
N MET A 79 2.03 -13.92 0.26
CA MET A 79 1.62 -12.56 0.62
C MET A 79 0.96 -12.49 1.99
N LYS A 80 0.11 -13.46 2.36
CA LYS A 80 -0.48 -13.53 3.71
C LYS A 80 0.59 -13.64 4.79
N VAL A 81 1.59 -14.50 4.58
CA VAL A 81 2.71 -14.67 5.52
C VAL A 81 3.55 -13.39 5.61
N LEU A 82 3.88 -12.76 4.47
CA LEU A 82 4.64 -11.51 4.46
C LEU A 82 3.90 -10.38 5.17
N VAL A 83 2.60 -10.22 4.95
CA VAL A 83 1.77 -9.22 5.63
C VAL A 83 1.71 -9.49 7.14
N ALA A 84 1.60 -10.75 7.56
CA ALA A 84 1.62 -11.11 8.97
C ALA A 84 2.97 -10.79 9.63
N ILE A 85 4.09 -11.13 8.98
CA ILE A 85 5.44 -10.78 9.45
C ILE A 85 5.59 -9.26 9.55
N MET A 86 5.17 -8.53 8.53
CA MET A 86 5.24 -7.07 8.52
C MET A 86 4.42 -6.47 9.66
N ALA A 87 3.20 -6.96 9.91
CA ALA A 87 2.37 -6.51 11.02
C ALA A 87 3.05 -6.74 12.37
N ILE A 88 3.66 -7.91 12.58
CA ILE A 88 4.41 -8.24 13.80
C ILE A 88 5.60 -7.28 13.97
N ILE A 89 6.38 -7.04 12.92
CA ILE A 89 7.53 -6.14 12.96
C ILE A 89 7.08 -4.72 13.34
N PHE A 90 5.98 -4.22 12.77
CA PHE A 90 5.45 -2.90 13.12
C PHE A 90 5.00 -2.82 14.57
N VAL A 91 4.31 -3.84 15.08
CA VAL A 91 3.89 -3.88 16.49
C VAL A 91 5.11 -3.90 17.42
N VAL A 92 6.12 -4.73 17.12
CA VAL A 92 7.37 -4.77 17.89
C VAL A 92 8.10 -3.44 17.84
N SER A 93 8.13 -2.78 16.68
CA SER A 93 8.73 -1.45 16.52
C SER A 93 8.02 -0.39 17.35
N VAL A 94 6.68 -0.42 17.43
CA VAL A 94 5.93 0.47 18.31
C VAL A 94 6.31 0.25 19.78
N ILE A 95 6.36 -1.00 20.23
CA ILE A 95 6.74 -1.33 21.60
C ILE A 95 8.15 -0.83 21.91
N GLY A 96 9.09 -1.00 20.97
CA GLY A 96 10.45 -0.52 21.10
C GLY A 96 10.59 1.01 21.15
N THR A 97 9.65 1.73 20.53
CA THR A 97 9.66 3.21 20.51
C THR A 97 8.94 3.85 21.70
N VAL A 98 8.06 3.15 22.39
CA VAL A 98 7.35 3.67 23.58
C VAL A 98 8.30 4.05 24.73
N GLY A 99 9.50 3.46 24.81
CA GLY A 99 10.49 3.75 25.84
C GLY A 99 11.48 4.88 25.50
N ILE A 100 11.41 5.45 24.31
CA ILE A 100 12.30 6.54 23.90
C ILE A 100 11.67 7.87 24.34
N PRO A 101 12.35 8.67 25.21
CA PRO A 101 11.82 9.97 25.61
C PRO A 101 11.72 10.85 24.37
N TYR A 102 10.52 11.35 24.12
CA TYR A 102 10.23 12.26 23.02
C TYR A 102 10.74 13.67 23.40
N ASP A 103 11.87 14.06 22.86
CA ASP A 103 12.49 15.37 23.09
C ASP A 103 12.18 16.39 21.96
N GLY A 104 11.10 16.16 21.27
CA GLY A 104 10.65 17.01 20.16
C GLY A 104 9.68 18.09 20.62
N THR A 105 10.04 19.34 20.45
CA THR A 105 9.13 20.50 20.49
C THR A 105 8.15 20.43 19.31
N VAL A 106 7.24 19.46 19.33
CA VAL A 106 6.09 19.50 18.42
C VAL A 106 5.10 20.49 19.01
N SER A 107 4.87 21.56 18.28
CA SER A 107 3.77 22.46 18.54
C SER A 107 2.48 21.65 18.57
N HIS A 108 2.00 21.33 19.76
CA HIS A 108 0.75 20.61 19.98
C HIS A 108 -0.44 21.54 19.67
N SER A 109 -0.58 21.92 18.42
CA SER A 109 -1.82 22.48 17.94
C SER A 109 -2.77 21.32 17.65
N LEU A 110 -3.55 20.92 18.63
CA LEU A 110 -4.61 19.90 18.49
C LEU A 110 -5.64 20.25 17.40
N ILE A 111 -5.66 21.48 16.91
CA ILE A 111 -6.66 22.04 15.97
C ILE A 111 -6.00 22.86 14.85
N GLY A 112 -4.70 22.69 14.61
CA GLY A 112 -4.00 23.38 13.52
C GLY A 112 -3.48 22.40 12.49
N MET A 113 -3.84 22.59 11.21
CA MET A 113 -3.18 21.88 10.11
C MET A 113 -1.84 22.56 9.78
N PRO A 114 -0.69 21.89 9.94
CA PRO A 114 0.59 22.44 9.51
C PRO A 114 0.57 22.77 8.01
N ALA A 115 1.32 23.78 7.60
CA ALA A 115 1.44 24.12 6.18
C ALA A 115 1.93 22.89 5.38
N GLY A 116 1.22 22.53 4.30
CA GLY A 116 1.52 21.36 3.49
C GLY A 116 0.85 20.04 3.88
N SER A 117 0.22 19.94 5.07
CA SER A 117 -0.48 18.73 5.50
C SER A 117 -1.63 18.33 4.58
N MET A 118 -2.32 19.30 3.97
CA MET A 118 -3.39 19.05 2.99
C MET A 118 -2.89 18.24 1.79
N THR A 119 -1.71 18.54 1.26
CA THR A 119 -1.11 17.81 0.14
C THR A 119 -0.81 16.37 0.50
N ILE A 120 -0.28 16.15 1.72
CA ILE A 120 0.02 14.80 2.23
C ILE A 120 -1.28 14.00 2.43
N MET A 121 -2.31 14.62 3.02
CA MET A 121 -3.61 13.99 3.23
C MET A 121 -4.28 13.62 1.89
N LEU A 122 -4.26 14.50 0.90
CA LEU A 122 -4.79 14.24 -0.44
C LEU A 122 -4.00 13.12 -1.14
N SER A 123 -2.68 13.08 -0.97
CA SER A 123 -1.85 12.00 -1.52
C SER A 123 -2.20 10.65 -0.90
N LEU A 124 -2.36 10.59 0.42
CA LEU A 124 -2.76 9.37 1.13
C LEU A 124 -4.16 8.89 0.72
N LEU A 125 -5.12 9.82 0.61
CA LEU A 125 -6.46 9.51 0.11
C LEU A 125 -6.43 9.00 -1.33
N GLY A 126 -5.64 9.65 -2.20
CA GLY A 126 -5.51 9.25 -3.61
C GLY A 126 -4.90 7.86 -3.80
N THR A 127 -3.94 7.48 -2.96
CA THR A 127 -3.34 6.13 -3.01
C THR A 127 -4.29 5.06 -2.48
N SER A 128 -5.08 5.36 -1.45
CA SER A 128 -5.98 4.39 -0.80
C SER A 128 -7.28 4.19 -1.56
N ALA A 129 -7.87 5.27 -2.12
CA ALA A 129 -9.17 5.28 -2.77
C ALA A 129 -9.09 5.46 -4.29
N SER A 130 -8.06 4.90 -4.94
CA SER A 130 -7.92 5.01 -6.39
C SER A 130 -8.94 4.14 -7.15
N LEU A 131 -9.42 4.63 -8.28
CA LEU A 131 -10.31 3.89 -9.18
C LEU A 131 -9.68 2.56 -9.64
N GLY A 132 -8.36 2.56 -9.83
CA GLY A 132 -7.60 1.37 -10.19
C GLY A 132 -7.63 0.30 -9.10
N THR A 133 -7.48 0.68 -7.85
CA THR A 133 -7.57 -0.23 -6.71
C THR A 133 -8.95 -0.86 -6.57
N CYS A 134 -10.02 -0.05 -6.77
CA CYS A 134 -11.39 -0.55 -6.77
C CYS A 134 -11.66 -1.52 -7.94
N ALA A 135 -11.15 -1.22 -9.12
CA ALA A 135 -11.29 -2.10 -10.29
C ALA A 135 -10.56 -3.41 -10.08
N TRP A 136 -9.34 -3.37 -9.53
CA TRP A 136 -8.55 -4.56 -9.23
C TRP A 136 -9.20 -5.40 -8.14
N GLY A 137 -9.64 -4.80 -7.04
CA GLY A 137 -10.37 -5.50 -5.98
C GLY A 137 -11.62 -6.21 -6.48
N SER A 138 -12.38 -5.59 -7.40
CA SER A 138 -13.56 -6.21 -8.01
C SER A 138 -13.21 -7.42 -8.91
N SER A 139 -12.06 -7.38 -9.58
CA SER A 139 -11.57 -8.50 -10.40
C SER A 139 -11.07 -9.65 -9.52
N LEU A 140 -10.33 -9.35 -8.45
CA LEU A 140 -9.90 -10.35 -7.46
C LEU A 140 -11.06 -11.05 -6.77
N ALA A 141 -12.11 -10.32 -6.42
CA ALA A 141 -13.32 -10.90 -5.84
C ALA A 141 -13.97 -11.91 -6.80
N LYS A 142 -13.92 -11.65 -8.11
CA LYS A 142 -14.40 -12.60 -9.14
C LYS A 142 -13.50 -13.84 -9.23
N GLU A 143 -12.18 -13.67 -9.19
CA GLU A 143 -11.22 -14.78 -9.24
C GLU A 143 -11.27 -15.68 -8.00
N LYS A 144 -11.55 -15.11 -6.83
CA LYS A 144 -11.82 -15.87 -5.59
C LYS A 144 -13.09 -16.73 -5.69
N GLY A 145 -13.93 -16.52 -6.72
CA GLY A 145 -15.11 -17.33 -6.96
C GLY A 145 -16.25 -17.07 -5.97
N TYR A 146 -16.33 -15.87 -5.38
CA TYR A 146 -17.45 -15.52 -4.51
C TYR A 146 -18.79 -15.66 -5.24
N THR A 147 -19.63 -16.52 -4.73
CA THR A 147 -20.99 -16.73 -5.20
C THR A 147 -21.97 -15.71 -4.61
N LYS A 148 -23.17 -15.62 -5.16
CA LYS A 148 -24.25 -14.79 -4.57
C LYS A 148 -24.62 -15.26 -3.16
N GLU A 149 -24.42 -16.54 -2.87
CA GLU A 149 -24.65 -17.14 -1.55
C GLU A 149 -23.60 -16.68 -0.53
N ASP A 150 -22.33 -16.64 -0.92
CA ASP A 150 -21.25 -16.14 -0.05
C ASP A 150 -21.45 -14.67 0.35
N LEU A 151 -21.97 -13.86 -0.59
CA LEU A 151 -22.38 -12.48 -0.32
C LEU A 151 -23.53 -12.40 0.70
N ARG A 152 -24.45 -13.37 0.67
CA ARG A 152 -25.61 -13.43 1.55
C ARG A 152 -25.27 -13.95 2.95
N HIS A 153 -24.33 -14.88 3.04
CA HIS A 153 -23.83 -15.48 4.29
C HIS A 153 -22.70 -14.67 4.96
N GLY A 154 -22.30 -13.53 4.39
CA GLY A 154 -21.36 -12.62 5.01
C GLY A 154 -19.87 -13.01 4.90
N GLY A 155 -19.51 -14.04 4.14
CA GLY A 155 -18.12 -14.46 3.96
C GLY A 155 -17.23 -13.35 3.39
N MET A 156 -17.72 -12.66 2.35
CA MET A 156 -17.02 -11.49 1.79
C MET A 156 -16.93 -10.33 2.80
N ARG A 157 -17.95 -10.15 3.64
CA ARG A 157 -17.96 -9.10 4.67
C ARG A 157 -16.88 -9.33 5.72
N MET A 158 -16.69 -10.55 6.15
CA MET A 158 -15.62 -10.91 7.10
C MET A 158 -14.24 -10.71 6.50
N ASP A 159 -14.03 -11.10 5.25
CA ASP A 159 -12.75 -10.89 4.53
C ASP A 159 -12.40 -9.40 4.43
N VAL A 160 -13.38 -8.55 4.11
CA VAL A 160 -13.21 -7.10 4.06
C VAL A 160 -12.93 -6.51 5.45
N ILE A 161 -13.67 -6.92 6.48
CA ILE A 161 -13.48 -6.41 7.85
C ILE A 161 -12.07 -6.76 8.35
N VAL A 162 -11.64 -8.01 8.19
CA VAL A 162 -10.30 -8.46 8.59
C VAL A 162 -9.23 -7.71 7.82
N GLY A 163 -9.39 -7.54 6.50
CA GLY A 163 -8.46 -6.79 5.67
C GLY A 163 -8.33 -5.32 6.11
N VAL A 164 -9.46 -4.64 6.28
CA VAL A 164 -9.48 -3.22 6.72
C VAL A 164 -8.91 -3.06 8.13
N ALA A 165 -9.25 -3.96 9.05
CA ALA A 165 -8.70 -3.94 10.41
C ALA A 165 -7.18 -4.13 10.40
N THR A 166 -6.66 -5.07 9.62
CA THR A 166 -5.21 -5.32 9.49
C THR A 166 -4.49 -4.09 8.93
N ILE A 167 -5.00 -3.48 7.84
CA ILE A 167 -4.44 -2.27 7.26
C ILE A 167 -4.51 -1.12 8.27
N GLY A 168 -5.61 -0.97 8.99
CA GLY A 168 -5.79 0.03 10.03
C GLY A 168 -4.75 -0.07 11.13
N VAL A 169 -4.52 -1.26 11.66
CA VAL A 169 -3.49 -1.51 12.68
C VAL A 169 -2.10 -1.17 12.15
N ILE A 170 -1.73 -1.65 10.97
CA ILE A 170 -0.43 -1.34 10.36
C ILE A 170 -0.26 0.16 10.16
N SER A 171 -1.29 0.86 9.67
CA SER A 171 -1.24 2.32 9.46
C SER A 171 -1.03 3.07 10.76
N VAL A 172 -1.75 2.74 11.82
CA VAL A 172 -1.56 3.34 13.15
C VAL A 172 -0.14 3.09 13.67
N CYS A 173 0.37 1.87 13.54
CA CYS A 173 1.74 1.54 13.92
C CYS A 173 2.78 2.36 13.12
N CYS A 174 2.60 2.49 11.79
CA CYS A 174 3.46 3.32 10.95
C CYS A 174 3.46 4.79 11.40
N TYR A 175 2.28 5.34 11.70
CA TYR A 175 2.17 6.71 12.21
C TYR A 175 2.91 6.88 13.53
N PHE A 176 2.75 5.94 14.46
CA PHE A 176 3.38 6.00 15.77
C PHE A 176 4.91 5.92 15.66
N VAL A 177 5.43 4.98 14.87
CA VAL A 177 6.86 4.81 14.61
C VAL A 177 7.42 6.04 13.90
N GLY A 178 6.72 6.55 12.88
CA GLY A 178 7.12 7.74 12.15
C GLY A 178 7.18 8.99 13.04
N ALA A 179 6.18 9.20 13.88
CA ALA A 179 6.12 10.34 14.78
C ALA A 179 7.25 10.32 15.83
N ASN A 180 7.66 9.14 16.30
CA ASN A 180 8.70 9.02 17.32
C ASN A 180 10.13 8.98 16.75
N LEU A 181 10.36 8.38 15.57
CA LEU A 181 11.69 8.18 15.00
C LEU A 181 12.11 9.29 14.03
N LEU A 182 11.18 9.88 13.27
CA LEU A 182 11.52 10.91 12.28
C LEU A 182 12.16 12.18 12.88
N PRO A 183 11.72 12.70 14.02
CA PRO A 183 12.38 13.83 14.66
C PRO A 183 13.86 13.51 15.00
N CYS A 184 14.15 12.33 15.52
CA CYS A 184 15.51 11.90 15.84
C CYS A 184 16.41 11.78 14.59
N LEU A 185 15.88 11.27 13.48
CA LEU A 185 16.63 11.13 12.23
C LEU A 185 16.92 12.46 11.55
N LEU A 186 16.03 13.44 11.64
CA LEU A 186 16.24 14.79 11.11
C LEU A 186 17.35 15.55 11.87
N TYR A 187 17.52 15.31 13.17
CA TYR A 187 18.58 15.92 13.97
C TYR A 187 19.92 15.21 13.83
N THR A 188 19.96 13.94 13.45
CA THR A 188 21.20 13.16 13.29
C THR A 188 21.74 13.12 11.86
N SER A 189 20.96 13.57 10.87
CA SER A 189 21.46 13.69 9.49
C SER A 189 22.35 14.90 9.37
N PRO A 190 23.67 14.74 9.01
CA PRO A 190 24.51 15.88 8.73
C PRO A 190 23.90 16.68 7.57
N SER A 191 23.65 17.98 7.81
CA SER A 191 23.18 18.91 6.78
C SER A 191 24.10 18.80 5.56
N PRO A 192 23.58 18.57 4.36
CA PRO A 192 24.41 18.62 3.16
C PRO A 192 24.93 20.07 3.02
N ARG A 193 26.26 20.21 3.12
CA ARG A 193 26.98 21.44 2.80
C ARG A 193 27.00 21.65 1.30
#